data_a9d5c997123acdfa9506987aebcf45db
#
_entry.id   a9d5c997123acdfa9506987aebcf45db
#
_cell.length_a   1.000
_cell.length_b   1.000
_cell.length_c   1.000
_cell.angle_alpha   90.00
_cell.angle_beta   90.00
_cell.angle_gamma   90.00
#
_symmetry.space_group_name_H-M   'P 1'
#
loop_
_entity.id
_entity.type
_entity.pdbx_description
1 polymer ?
#
loop_
_entity_poly.entity_id
_entity_poly.type
_entity_poly.pdbx_seq_one_letter_code
_entity_poly.pdbx_strand_id
1 'polypeptide(L)'
;MECLIQRGFAYATGDVRRAHVLLKEALLDPSVEKVVLVLHSQGGIEGGLIIDWLLDELPQHLLHKLEVYTFGNAANHFNNPIYNCRPSGKVDNSNIDPPTRRSISYIEHYANTEDVVSWLGILQFANIPNRYLGRLFVRPGSGHMMNQHYLDNMFTLGSDRRVLDSNPFMDMKVETKSKTSIESRPGAGTLDNSDEQTEETLFPIAKSRSPLRNGVAIDDLDDHTLRVKDFSRLWQYRNGGSPESQKTA
;
A
#
# COMPACT_ATOMS: atom_id res chain seq x y z
N MET A 1 -8.49 -20.71 -14.42
CA MET A 1 -9.92 -20.31 -14.40
C MET A 1 -10.39 -19.97 -12.98
N GLU A 2 -10.02 -20.72 -11.97
CA GLU A 2 -10.37 -20.51 -10.55
C GLU A 2 -10.03 -19.09 -10.05
N CYS A 3 -8.83 -18.59 -10.34
CA CYS A 3 -8.37 -17.24 -9.99
C CYS A 3 -9.33 -16.13 -10.47
N LEU A 4 -9.86 -16.22 -11.69
CA LEU A 4 -10.81 -15.26 -12.22
C LEU A 4 -12.17 -15.36 -11.54
N ILE A 5 -12.58 -16.57 -11.15
CA ILE A 5 -13.82 -16.81 -10.40
C ILE A 5 -13.68 -16.23 -8.98
N GLN A 6 -12.58 -16.51 -8.30
CA GLN A 6 -12.31 -15.92 -6.98
C GLN A 6 -12.37 -14.40 -7.04
N ARG A 7 -11.69 -13.80 -8.03
CA ARG A 7 -11.66 -12.34 -8.19
C ARG A 7 -13.02 -11.73 -8.54
N GLY A 8 -13.76 -12.37 -9.45
CA GLY A 8 -15.03 -11.83 -9.97
C GLY A 8 -16.21 -11.98 -9.01
N PHE A 9 -16.21 -13.06 -8.22
CA PHE A 9 -17.35 -13.40 -7.34
C PHE A 9 -17.00 -13.32 -5.86
N ALA A 10 -15.80 -12.85 -5.51
CA ALA A 10 -15.31 -12.83 -4.12
C ALA A 10 -15.42 -14.22 -3.45
N TYR A 11 -15.17 -15.29 -4.22
CA TYR A 11 -15.33 -16.66 -3.74
C TYR A 11 -14.13 -17.06 -2.85
N ALA A 12 -14.42 -17.35 -1.60
CA ALA A 12 -13.42 -17.79 -0.64
C ALA A 12 -13.23 -19.30 -0.66
N THR A 13 -12.04 -19.75 -1.06
CA THR A 13 -11.61 -21.15 -0.99
C THR A 13 -11.33 -21.59 0.46
N GLY A 14 -11.06 -22.88 0.65
CA GLY A 14 -10.64 -23.42 1.95
C GLY A 14 -9.36 -22.77 2.48
N ASP A 15 -8.43 -22.44 1.58
CA ASP A 15 -7.15 -21.80 1.91
C ASP A 15 -7.33 -20.37 2.40
N VAL A 16 -8.21 -19.59 1.76
CA VAL A 16 -8.59 -18.23 2.20
C VAL A 16 -9.15 -18.27 3.63
N ARG A 17 -10.08 -19.20 3.90
CA ARG A 17 -10.69 -19.35 5.23
C ARG A 17 -9.67 -19.73 6.29
N ARG A 18 -8.75 -20.65 5.97
CA ARG A 18 -7.70 -21.08 6.88
C ARG A 18 -6.70 -19.95 7.16
N ALA A 19 -6.27 -19.25 6.13
CA ALA A 19 -5.36 -18.11 6.25
C ALA A 19 -6.00 -16.96 7.06
N HIS A 20 -7.30 -16.69 6.86
CA HIS A 20 -8.05 -15.73 7.66
C HIS A 20 -8.01 -16.07 9.16
N VAL A 21 -8.29 -17.34 9.54
CA VAL A 21 -8.25 -17.77 10.94
C VAL A 21 -6.87 -17.54 11.54
N LEU A 22 -5.81 -17.99 10.87
CA LEU A 22 -4.43 -17.84 11.34
C LEU A 22 -4.04 -16.37 11.52
N LEU A 23 -4.40 -15.53 10.56
CA LEU A 23 -4.09 -14.11 10.61
C LEU A 23 -4.87 -13.41 11.73
N LYS A 24 -6.14 -13.76 11.90
CA LYS A 24 -6.98 -13.25 12.99
C LYS A 24 -6.44 -13.64 14.37
N GLU A 25 -6.05 -14.89 14.55
CA GLU A 25 -5.42 -15.36 15.80
C GLU A 25 -4.14 -14.57 16.11
N ALA A 26 -3.27 -14.39 15.14
CA ALA A 26 -2.04 -13.61 15.31
C ALA A 26 -2.31 -12.13 15.67
N LEU A 27 -3.34 -11.51 15.10
CA LEU A 27 -3.72 -10.13 15.41
C LEU A 27 -4.34 -9.98 16.80
N LEU A 28 -5.07 -11.00 17.26
CA LEU A 28 -5.69 -11.04 18.59
C LEU A 28 -4.68 -11.33 19.71
N ASP A 29 -3.56 -11.96 19.40
CA ASP A 29 -2.53 -12.28 20.39
C ASP A 29 -1.89 -10.99 20.96
N PRO A 30 -2.01 -10.72 22.25
CA PRO A 30 -1.43 -9.53 22.87
C PRO A 30 0.10 -9.55 22.92
N SER A 31 0.74 -10.71 22.80
CA SER A 31 2.19 -10.84 22.74
C SER A 31 2.79 -10.51 21.36
N VAL A 32 1.94 -10.47 20.33
CA VAL A 32 2.35 -10.13 18.95
C VAL A 32 2.19 -8.63 18.73
N GLU A 33 3.30 -7.95 18.54
CA GLU A 33 3.30 -6.50 18.27
C GLU A 33 3.11 -6.18 16.79
N LYS A 34 3.55 -7.07 15.90
CA LYS A 34 3.54 -6.86 14.45
C LYS A 34 3.24 -8.16 13.71
N VAL A 35 2.40 -8.06 12.70
CA VAL A 35 2.08 -9.13 11.74
C VAL A 35 2.40 -8.63 10.34
N VAL A 36 3.21 -9.39 9.60
CA VAL A 36 3.59 -9.05 8.22
C VAL A 36 2.95 -10.06 7.27
N LEU A 37 2.11 -9.56 6.36
CA LEU A 37 1.45 -10.34 5.33
C LEU A 37 2.11 -10.06 3.98
N VAL A 38 2.70 -11.09 3.38
CA VAL A 38 3.33 -11.02 2.06
C VAL A 38 2.48 -11.79 1.05
N LEU A 39 2.11 -11.14 -0.05
CA LEU A 39 1.19 -11.67 -1.05
C LEU A 39 1.82 -11.58 -2.45
N HIS A 40 1.63 -12.62 -3.26
CA HIS A 40 2.09 -12.63 -4.63
C HIS A 40 1.00 -13.15 -5.57
N SER A 41 0.84 -12.51 -6.72
CA SER A 41 -0.05 -13.00 -7.77
C SER A 41 -1.50 -13.17 -7.30
N GLN A 42 -2.06 -14.38 -7.44
CA GLN A 42 -3.38 -14.78 -6.93
C GLN A 42 -3.52 -14.57 -5.42
N GLY A 43 -2.43 -14.73 -4.65
CA GLY A 43 -2.43 -14.42 -3.22
C GLY A 43 -2.88 -13.00 -2.90
N GLY A 44 -2.73 -12.06 -3.83
CA GLY A 44 -3.31 -10.72 -3.70
C GLY A 44 -4.84 -10.71 -3.67
N ILE A 45 -5.50 -11.57 -4.46
CA ILE A 45 -6.96 -11.74 -4.44
C ILE A 45 -7.40 -12.32 -3.09
N GLU A 46 -6.72 -13.38 -2.66
CA GLU A 46 -7.00 -14.06 -1.41
C GLU A 46 -6.78 -13.14 -0.20
N GLY A 47 -5.65 -12.42 -0.21
CA GLY A 47 -5.32 -11.46 0.84
C GLY A 47 -6.29 -10.27 0.89
N GLY A 48 -6.76 -9.78 -0.26
CA GLY A 48 -7.79 -8.75 -0.33
C GLY A 48 -9.08 -9.18 0.36
N LEU A 49 -9.56 -10.40 0.07
CA LEU A 49 -10.75 -10.98 0.72
C LEU A 49 -10.55 -11.16 2.24
N ILE A 50 -9.38 -11.64 2.64
CA ILE A 50 -9.06 -11.80 4.07
C ILE A 50 -9.07 -10.44 4.77
N ILE A 51 -8.48 -9.43 4.16
CA ILE A 51 -8.46 -8.06 4.71
C ILE A 51 -9.86 -7.50 4.85
N ASP A 52 -10.74 -7.70 3.85
CA ASP A 52 -12.13 -7.25 3.93
C ASP A 52 -12.85 -7.86 5.13
N TRP A 53 -12.67 -9.15 5.38
CA TRP A 53 -13.25 -9.81 6.55
C TRP A 53 -12.66 -9.30 7.88
N LEU A 54 -11.34 -9.12 7.94
CA LEU A 54 -10.69 -8.60 9.14
C LEU A 54 -11.12 -7.16 9.46
N LEU A 55 -11.34 -6.33 8.42
CA LEU A 55 -11.85 -4.97 8.56
C LEU A 55 -13.28 -4.94 9.15
N ASP A 56 -14.09 -5.95 8.85
CA ASP A 56 -15.45 -6.08 9.37
C ASP A 56 -15.48 -6.70 10.78
N GLU A 57 -14.60 -7.65 11.04
CA GLU A 57 -14.63 -8.46 12.26
C GLU A 57 -13.80 -7.92 13.43
N LEU A 58 -12.71 -7.19 13.15
CA LEU A 58 -11.76 -6.77 14.17
C LEU A 58 -11.84 -5.30 14.50
N PRO A 59 -11.66 -4.95 15.79
CA PRO A 59 -11.43 -3.57 16.20
C PRO A 59 -10.20 -2.99 15.49
N GLN A 60 -10.31 -1.76 15.02
CA GLN A 60 -9.28 -1.15 14.17
C GLN A 60 -7.92 -1.02 14.84
N HIS A 61 -7.86 -0.86 16.18
CA HIS A 61 -6.59 -0.80 16.90
C HIS A 61 -5.75 -2.08 16.77
N LEU A 62 -6.37 -3.24 16.49
CA LEU A 62 -5.66 -4.48 16.23
C LEU A 62 -5.09 -4.53 14.82
N LEU A 63 -5.78 -3.91 13.85
CA LEU A 63 -5.34 -3.84 12.46
C LEU A 63 -4.10 -2.97 12.27
N HIS A 64 -3.79 -2.08 13.22
CA HIS A 64 -2.54 -1.32 13.18
C HIS A 64 -1.28 -2.19 13.32
N LYS A 65 -1.41 -3.42 13.84
CA LYS A 65 -0.31 -4.39 13.89
C LYS A 65 0.03 -4.96 12.51
N LEU A 66 -0.90 -4.88 11.55
CA LEU A 66 -0.77 -5.48 10.23
C LEU A 66 0.01 -4.59 9.28
N GLU A 67 1.01 -5.18 8.63
CA GLU A 67 1.71 -4.62 7.48
C GLU A 67 1.52 -5.55 6.28
N VAL A 68 1.20 -5.00 5.12
CA VAL A 68 0.88 -5.79 3.92
C VAL A 68 1.78 -5.40 2.77
N TYR A 69 2.41 -6.39 2.14
CA TYR A 69 3.29 -6.21 1.00
C TYR A 69 2.83 -7.12 -0.13
N THR A 70 2.51 -6.55 -1.30
CA THR A 70 2.04 -7.34 -2.44
C THR A 70 2.96 -7.19 -3.64
N PHE A 71 3.14 -8.27 -4.38
CA PHE A 71 3.98 -8.34 -5.57
C PHE A 71 3.16 -8.92 -6.73
N GLY A 72 3.12 -8.24 -7.87
CA GLY A 72 2.38 -8.71 -9.03
C GLY A 72 0.90 -9.01 -8.72
N ASN A 73 0.25 -8.14 -7.98
CA ASN A 73 -1.07 -8.37 -7.40
C ASN A 73 -2.17 -8.50 -8.45
N ALA A 74 -2.89 -9.64 -8.45
CA ALA A 74 -3.97 -9.96 -9.37
C ALA A 74 -5.35 -9.45 -8.94
N ALA A 75 -5.48 -8.89 -7.74
CA ALA A 75 -6.76 -8.40 -7.22
C ALA A 75 -7.33 -7.25 -8.05
N ASN A 76 -8.65 -7.08 -7.98
CA ASN A 76 -9.37 -5.97 -8.60
C ASN A 76 -9.71 -4.84 -7.61
N HIS A 77 -9.43 -5.03 -6.34
CA HIS A 77 -9.58 -4.03 -5.28
C HIS A 77 -8.66 -4.38 -4.10
N PHE A 78 -8.38 -3.38 -3.26
CA PHE A 78 -7.65 -3.56 -2.02
C PHE A 78 -8.07 -2.47 -1.02
N ASN A 79 -8.81 -2.84 0.01
CA ASN A 79 -9.45 -1.90 0.92
C ASN A 79 -8.54 -1.51 2.10
N ASN A 80 -8.63 -0.25 2.49
CA ASN A 80 -8.00 0.28 3.70
C ASN A 80 -8.73 1.57 4.12
N PRO A 81 -9.92 1.47 4.75
CA PRO A 81 -10.73 2.63 5.10
C PRO A 81 -10.01 3.57 6.06
N ILE A 82 -10.42 4.84 6.01
CA ILE A 82 -9.95 5.86 6.94
C ILE A 82 -10.67 5.68 8.27
N TYR A 83 -9.91 5.77 9.34
CA TYR A 83 -10.40 5.73 10.70
C TYR A 83 -10.36 7.11 11.35
N ASN A 84 -11.51 7.57 11.77
CA ASN A 84 -11.64 8.81 12.55
C ASN A 84 -11.53 8.48 14.04
N CYS A 85 -10.35 8.62 14.63
CA CYS A 85 -10.19 8.56 16.07
C CYS A 85 -10.81 9.85 16.69
N ARG A 86 -12.10 9.86 16.98
CA ARG A 86 -12.64 10.83 17.94
C ARG A 86 -12.43 10.23 19.33
N PRO A 87 -11.61 10.87 20.21
CA PRO A 87 -11.58 10.48 21.61
C PRO A 87 -12.98 10.65 22.19
N SER A 88 -13.55 9.58 22.73
CA SER A 88 -14.81 9.66 23.46
C SER A 88 -14.63 10.63 24.63
N GLY A 89 -15.25 11.80 24.57
CA GLY A 89 -15.56 12.59 25.75
C GLY A 89 -14.86 13.92 25.99
N LYS A 90 -14.09 14.47 25.04
CA LYS A 90 -13.68 15.88 25.12
C LYS A 90 -13.95 16.59 23.79
N VAL A 91 -14.94 17.47 23.79
CA VAL A 91 -15.10 18.48 22.75
C VAL A 91 -14.05 19.54 23.06
N ASP A 92 -12.84 19.33 22.57
CA ASP A 92 -11.85 20.41 22.54
C ASP A 92 -12.19 21.29 21.34
N ASN A 93 -12.46 22.57 21.61
CA ASN A 93 -12.75 23.61 20.61
C ASN A 93 -11.51 24.00 19.77
N SER A 94 -10.50 23.16 19.71
CA SER A 94 -9.39 23.34 18.77
C SER A 94 -9.85 22.90 17.38
N ASN A 95 -9.84 23.81 16.41
CA ASN A 95 -10.08 23.56 14.98
C ASN A 95 -8.99 22.67 14.33
N ILE A 96 -8.46 21.68 15.05
CA ILE A 96 -7.50 20.71 14.55
C ILE A 96 -8.31 19.47 14.22
N ASP A 97 -8.49 19.20 12.93
CA ASP A 97 -9.04 17.95 12.46
C ASP A 97 -8.27 16.78 13.07
N PRO A 98 -8.95 15.78 13.66
CA PRO A 98 -8.26 14.62 14.19
C PRO A 98 -7.44 13.96 13.08
N PRO A 99 -6.23 13.46 13.37
CA PRO A 99 -5.40 12.84 12.36
C PRO A 99 -6.17 11.67 11.72
N THR A 100 -6.47 11.79 10.44
CA THR A 100 -7.10 10.74 9.66
C THR A 100 -6.09 9.59 9.51
N ARG A 101 -6.33 8.46 10.17
CA ARG A 101 -5.50 7.27 10.07
C ARG A 101 -6.23 6.19 9.26
N ARG A 102 -5.50 5.46 8.46
CA ARG A 102 -6.00 4.25 7.82
C ARG A 102 -6.05 3.10 8.81
N SER A 103 -6.98 2.16 8.62
CA SER A 103 -7.16 1.00 9.50
C SER A 103 -5.91 0.12 9.56
N ILE A 104 -5.27 -0.12 8.42
CA ILE A 104 -3.99 -0.81 8.33
C ILE A 104 -2.92 0.24 8.09
N SER A 105 -1.89 0.27 8.95
CA SER A 105 -0.88 1.32 8.95
C SER A 105 -0.05 1.33 7.67
N TYR A 106 0.28 0.16 7.12
CA TYR A 106 1.16 0.04 5.97
C TYR A 106 0.67 -1.01 4.99
N ILE A 107 0.36 -0.56 3.78
CA ILE A 107 0.11 -1.39 2.61
C ILE A 107 1.01 -0.88 1.49
N GLU A 108 1.86 -1.75 0.95
CA GLU A 108 2.73 -1.45 -0.16
C GLU A 108 2.53 -2.47 -1.27
N HIS A 109 2.38 -1.98 -2.48
CA HIS A 109 2.20 -2.78 -3.68
C HIS A 109 3.39 -2.56 -4.61
N TYR A 110 3.93 -3.65 -5.15
CA TYR A 110 5.03 -3.64 -6.10
C TYR A 110 4.60 -4.28 -7.41
N ALA A 111 4.76 -3.56 -8.51
CA ALA A 111 4.34 -4.00 -9.82
C ALA A 111 5.43 -3.74 -10.87
N ASN A 112 5.60 -4.68 -11.81
CA ASN A 112 6.38 -4.47 -13.02
C ASN A 112 5.43 -4.08 -14.16
N THR A 113 5.81 -3.09 -14.99
CA THR A 113 4.94 -2.56 -16.08
C THR A 113 4.56 -3.62 -17.12
N GLU A 114 5.42 -4.61 -17.35
CA GLU A 114 5.24 -5.66 -18.34
C GLU A 114 4.88 -7.02 -17.70
N ASP A 115 4.52 -7.03 -16.41
CA ASP A 115 3.93 -8.19 -15.77
C ASP A 115 2.45 -8.27 -16.11
N VAL A 116 2.08 -9.28 -16.90
CA VAL A 116 0.69 -9.49 -17.37
C VAL A 116 -0.29 -9.60 -16.21
N VAL A 117 0.10 -10.22 -15.09
CA VAL A 117 -0.76 -10.34 -13.92
C VAL A 117 -0.97 -9.00 -13.24
N SER A 118 0.10 -8.20 -13.06
CA SER A 118 0.00 -6.82 -12.59
C SER A 118 -0.88 -5.98 -13.52
N TRP A 119 -0.74 -6.16 -14.83
CA TRP A 119 -1.52 -5.43 -15.82
C TRP A 119 -3.02 -5.78 -15.74
N LEU A 120 -3.37 -7.06 -15.59
CA LEU A 120 -4.75 -7.52 -15.42
C LEU A 120 -5.33 -7.24 -14.02
N GLY A 121 -4.48 -6.96 -13.06
CA GLY A 121 -4.79 -6.67 -11.65
C GLY A 121 -4.52 -5.22 -11.29
N ILE A 122 -3.57 -5.01 -10.38
CA ILE A 122 -3.31 -3.72 -9.75
C ILE A 122 -3.13 -2.56 -10.73
N LEU A 123 -2.37 -2.71 -11.82
CA LEU A 123 -2.12 -1.61 -12.76
C LEU A 123 -3.38 -1.14 -13.48
N GLN A 124 -4.33 -2.04 -13.71
CA GLN A 124 -5.62 -1.69 -14.28
C GLN A 124 -6.53 -0.99 -13.28
N PHE A 125 -6.63 -1.54 -12.05
CA PHE A 125 -7.65 -1.13 -11.08
C PHE A 125 -7.18 0.00 -10.14
N ALA A 126 -5.88 0.21 -10.00
CA ALA A 126 -5.34 1.31 -9.21
C ALA A 126 -5.69 2.71 -9.76
N ASN A 127 -6.06 2.79 -11.05
CA ASN A 127 -6.52 4.03 -11.68
C ASN A 127 -7.96 4.42 -11.32
N ILE A 128 -8.72 3.51 -10.70
CA ILE A 128 -10.10 3.75 -10.32
C ILE A 128 -10.10 4.32 -8.89
N PRO A 129 -10.67 5.51 -8.67
CA PRO A 129 -10.68 6.14 -7.35
C PRO A 129 -11.23 5.20 -6.28
N ASN A 130 -10.58 5.19 -5.13
CA ASN A 130 -10.92 4.36 -3.95
C ASN A 130 -10.97 2.84 -4.18
N ARG A 131 -10.55 2.36 -5.35
CA ARG A 131 -10.57 0.93 -5.66
C ARG A 131 -9.37 0.18 -5.11
N TYR A 132 -8.21 0.87 -5.03
CA TYR A 132 -6.96 0.27 -4.59
C TYR A 132 -6.25 1.20 -3.61
N LEU A 133 -6.14 0.78 -2.35
CA LEU A 133 -5.60 1.62 -1.28
C LEU A 133 -4.28 1.06 -0.76
N GLY A 134 -3.29 1.94 -0.63
CA GLY A 134 -1.91 1.62 -0.29
C GLY A 134 -0.94 2.38 -1.18
N ARG A 135 0.35 2.24 -0.93
CA ARG A 135 1.39 2.80 -1.79
C ARG A 135 1.66 1.85 -2.94
N LEU A 136 1.69 2.36 -4.17
CA LEU A 136 2.03 1.57 -5.35
C LEU A 136 3.39 2.01 -5.89
N PHE A 137 4.32 1.08 -5.96
CA PHE A 137 5.63 1.26 -6.61
C PHE A 137 5.65 0.48 -7.92
N VAL A 138 5.83 1.18 -9.03
CA VAL A 138 5.85 0.58 -10.36
C VAL A 138 7.25 0.67 -10.95
N ARG A 139 7.81 -0.47 -11.33
CA ARG A 139 9.11 -0.56 -11.99
C ARG A 139 8.91 -0.83 -13.49
N PRO A 140 9.58 -0.09 -14.39
CA PRO A 140 9.71 -0.48 -15.78
C PRO A 140 10.43 -1.82 -15.89
N GLY A 141 9.80 -2.80 -16.53
CA GLY A 141 10.37 -4.12 -16.73
C GLY A 141 9.35 -5.24 -16.75
N SER A 142 9.83 -6.41 -17.14
CA SER A 142 9.03 -7.63 -17.33
C SER A 142 9.19 -8.60 -16.16
N GLY A 143 8.33 -9.62 -16.20
CA GLY A 143 8.41 -10.81 -15.36
C GLY A 143 7.50 -10.77 -14.14
N HIS A 144 7.04 -11.98 -13.78
CA HIS A 144 6.04 -12.19 -12.74
C HIS A 144 6.55 -12.98 -11.54
N MET A 145 7.63 -13.72 -11.66
CA MET A 145 8.13 -14.59 -10.59
C MET A 145 8.59 -13.76 -9.39
N MET A 146 8.08 -14.07 -8.19
CA MET A 146 8.33 -13.29 -6.97
C MET A 146 9.82 -13.09 -6.69
N ASN A 147 10.60 -14.17 -6.65
CA ASN A 147 12.03 -14.07 -6.33
C ASN A 147 12.81 -13.36 -7.43
N GLN A 148 12.76 -13.89 -8.66
CA GLN A 148 13.61 -13.47 -9.78
C GLN A 148 13.28 -12.07 -10.31
N HIS A 149 11.99 -11.70 -10.34
CA HIS A 149 11.56 -10.48 -11.02
C HIS A 149 11.16 -9.36 -10.06
N TYR A 150 10.94 -9.68 -8.79
CA TYR A 150 10.64 -8.70 -7.74
C TYR A 150 11.76 -8.65 -6.71
N LEU A 151 11.94 -9.70 -5.89
CA LEU A 151 12.85 -9.64 -4.74
C LEU A 151 14.32 -9.46 -5.12
N ASP A 152 14.83 -10.16 -6.14
CA ASP A 152 16.23 -10.01 -6.58
C ASP A 152 16.53 -8.60 -7.11
N ASN A 153 15.52 -7.93 -7.69
CA ASN A 153 15.66 -6.54 -8.13
C ASN A 153 15.58 -5.51 -6.99
N MET A 154 14.93 -5.87 -5.88
CA MET A 154 14.74 -4.99 -4.72
C MET A 154 15.80 -5.23 -3.65
N PHE A 155 16.25 -6.46 -3.51
CA PHE A 155 17.18 -6.93 -2.47
C PHE A 155 18.39 -7.62 -3.09
N THR A 156 19.08 -6.94 -3.99
CA THR A 156 20.29 -7.45 -4.63
C THR A 156 21.35 -7.78 -3.59
N LEU A 157 21.83 -9.03 -3.58
CA LEU A 157 22.82 -9.50 -2.62
C LEU A 157 24.25 -9.18 -3.08
N GLY A 158 25.07 -8.72 -2.16
CA GLY A 158 26.52 -8.62 -2.32
C GLY A 158 27.22 -9.97 -2.11
N SER A 159 28.52 -9.99 -2.29
CA SER A 159 29.37 -11.17 -2.08
C SER A 159 29.37 -11.67 -0.63
N ASP A 160 29.09 -10.80 0.32
CA ASP A 160 28.92 -11.07 1.75
C ASP A 160 27.52 -11.56 2.13
N ARG A 161 26.66 -11.80 1.15
CA ARG A 161 25.23 -12.18 1.30
C ARG A 161 24.39 -11.15 2.03
N ARG A 162 24.83 -9.91 2.09
CA ARG A 162 24.04 -8.78 2.57
C ARG A 162 23.39 -8.06 1.40
N VAL A 163 22.23 -7.49 1.64
CA VAL A 163 21.56 -6.65 0.65
C VAL A 163 22.37 -5.37 0.45
N LEU A 164 22.68 -5.06 -0.80
CA LEU A 164 23.39 -3.84 -1.16
C LEU A 164 22.49 -2.61 -0.92
N ASP A 165 23.09 -1.51 -0.48
CA ASP A 165 22.37 -0.26 -0.22
C ASP A 165 21.88 0.45 -1.50
N SER A 166 22.39 0.02 -2.64
CA SER A 166 22.03 0.55 -3.97
C SER A 166 21.58 -0.58 -4.88
N ASN A 167 20.45 -0.39 -5.53
CA ASN A 167 19.95 -1.25 -6.61
C ASN A 167 18.99 -0.48 -7.53
N PRO A 168 18.79 -0.96 -8.78
CA PRO A 168 18.03 -0.20 -9.77
C PRO A 168 16.58 0.09 -9.35
N PHE A 169 15.92 -0.80 -8.60
CA PHE A 169 14.53 -0.58 -8.21
C PHE A 169 14.43 0.45 -7.07
N MET A 170 15.16 0.22 -5.99
CA MET A 170 15.06 1.06 -4.79
C MET A 170 15.66 2.46 -4.98
N ASP A 171 16.57 2.61 -5.94
CA ASP A 171 17.15 3.90 -6.31
C ASP A 171 16.37 4.65 -7.40
N MET A 172 15.27 4.07 -7.91
CA MET A 172 14.40 4.78 -8.85
C MET A 172 13.89 6.07 -8.21
N LYS A 173 13.95 7.15 -9.00
CA LYS A 173 13.35 8.42 -8.60
C LYS A 173 11.83 8.27 -8.53
N VAL A 174 11.27 8.92 -7.55
CA VAL A 174 9.83 9.01 -7.38
C VAL A 174 9.38 10.36 -7.97
N GLU A 175 8.49 10.29 -8.96
CA GLU A 175 7.83 11.47 -9.50
C GLU A 175 6.57 11.74 -8.70
N THR A 176 6.58 12.77 -7.87
CA THR A 176 5.38 13.27 -7.22
C THR A 176 4.64 14.18 -8.21
N LYS A 177 3.47 13.79 -8.66
CA LYS A 177 2.64 14.68 -9.47
C LYS A 177 2.15 15.85 -8.60
N SER A 178 2.83 16.96 -8.69
CA SER A 178 2.33 18.25 -8.23
C SER A 178 1.02 18.57 -8.97
N LYS A 179 0.02 19.12 -8.26
CA LYS A 179 -1.29 19.54 -8.78
C LYS A 179 -1.21 20.76 -9.72
N THR A 180 -0.32 20.79 -10.71
CA THR A 180 -0.23 21.91 -11.65
C THR A 180 0.02 21.35 -13.05
N SER A 181 -1.08 21.04 -13.70
CA SER A 181 -1.36 21.22 -15.14
C SER A 181 -2.48 20.26 -15.56
N ILE A 182 -3.70 20.72 -15.31
CA ILE A 182 -4.82 20.33 -16.20
C ILE A 182 -4.59 21.15 -17.47
N GLU A 183 -3.85 20.59 -18.40
CA GLU A 183 -3.93 21.07 -19.78
C GLU A 183 -5.28 20.67 -20.33
N SER A 184 -6.11 21.67 -20.49
CA SER A 184 -7.41 21.67 -21.11
C SER A 184 -7.39 20.96 -22.46
N ARG A 185 -8.04 19.80 -22.57
CA ARG A 185 -8.55 19.33 -23.86
C ARG A 185 -9.78 20.16 -24.20
N PRO A 186 -9.85 20.81 -25.37
CA PRO A 186 -11.04 21.51 -25.79
C PRO A 186 -12.11 20.49 -26.22
N GLY A 187 -13.27 20.57 -25.58
CA GLY A 187 -14.51 19.99 -26.08
C GLY A 187 -15.14 18.87 -25.27
N ALA A 188 -15.81 19.17 -24.16
CA ALA A 188 -17.03 18.53 -23.73
C ALA A 188 -17.71 19.38 -22.65
N GLY A 189 -19.00 19.61 -22.82
CA GLY A 189 -19.82 20.58 -22.15
C GLY A 189 -19.93 20.45 -20.63
N THR A 190 -20.13 21.59 -20.04
CA THR A 190 -20.51 21.88 -18.66
C THR A 190 -21.70 21.06 -18.18
N LEU A 191 -21.49 20.32 -17.08
CA LEU A 191 -22.50 20.10 -16.06
C LEU A 191 -21.84 20.36 -14.70
N ASP A 192 -22.33 21.44 -14.11
CA ASP A 192 -22.06 21.93 -12.78
C ASP A 192 -22.60 20.94 -11.74
N ASN A 193 -21.75 20.41 -10.86
CA ASN A 193 -22.15 19.96 -9.54
C ASN A 193 -20.95 19.99 -8.61
N SER A 194 -21.02 20.96 -7.72
CA SER A 194 -20.18 21.16 -6.56
C SER A 194 -20.24 19.95 -5.59
N ASP A 195 -19.17 19.19 -5.53
CA ASP A 195 -18.73 18.47 -4.32
C ASP A 195 -17.23 18.26 -4.44
N GLU A 196 -16.49 19.12 -3.74
CA GLU A 196 -15.04 19.03 -3.57
C GLU A 196 -14.70 17.83 -2.68
N GLN A 197 -14.66 16.64 -3.25
CA GLN A 197 -14.00 15.48 -2.67
C GLN A 197 -12.61 15.37 -3.29
N THR A 198 -11.59 15.60 -2.46
CA THR A 198 -10.17 15.51 -2.79
C THR A 198 -9.85 14.12 -3.36
N GLU A 199 -9.70 14.04 -4.68
CA GLU A 199 -9.23 12.86 -5.41
C GLU A 199 -7.78 12.56 -5.07
N GLU A 200 -7.53 11.52 -4.28
CA GLU A 200 -6.23 10.87 -4.17
C GLU A 200 -6.02 9.96 -5.38
N THR A 201 -5.44 10.48 -6.44
CA THR A 201 -5.10 9.71 -7.64
C THR A 201 -3.77 8.98 -7.46
N LEU A 202 -3.81 7.67 -7.58
CA LEU A 202 -2.71 6.71 -7.50
C LEU A 202 -1.84 6.71 -8.76
N PHE A 203 -0.81 7.55 -8.82
CA PHE A 203 0.43 7.35 -9.59
C PHE A 203 1.44 8.44 -9.22
N PRO A 204 2.69 8.09 -9.11
CA PRO A 204 3.32 7.37 -8.04
C PRO A 204 3.32 8.20 -6.77
N ILE A 205 2.88 7.66 -5.69
CA ILE A 205 2.76 8.21 -4.33
C ILE A 205 1.53 9.08 -4.11
N ALA A 206 0.48 8.43 -3.62
CA ALA A 206 -0.63 9.09 -2.98
C ALA A 206 -0.14 10.05 -1.89
N LYS A 207 -0.60 11.28 -1.90
CA LYS A 207 -0.43 12.22 -0.80
C LYS A 207 -1.16 11.69 0.44
N SER A 208 -0.56 10.74 1.14
CA SER A 208 -0.75 10.60 2.57
C SER A 208 0.07 11.73 3.19
N ARG A 209 -0.48 12.49 4.15
CA ARG A 209 0.25 13.50 4.92
C ARG A 209 1.63 12.95 5.25
N SER A 210 2.64 13.69 4.86
CA SER A 210 4.04 13.35 4.70
C SER A 210 4.60 12.42 5.76
N PRO A 211 5.13 11.24 5.39
CA PRO A 211 6.01 10.53 6.30
C PRO A 211 7.19 11.41 6.62
N LEU A 212 7.58 11.48 7.88
CA LEU A 212 8.77 12.19 8.31
C LEU A 212 10.01 11.36 7.93
N ARG A 213 10.97 11.98 7.25
CA ARG A 213 12.32 11.44 7.10
C ARG A 213 13.20 12.12 8.13
N ASN A 214 13.70 11.40 9.12
CA ASN A 214 14.55 11.95 10.19
C ASN A 214 13.97 13.20 10.90
N GLY A 215 12.63 13.26 11.05
CA GLY A 215 11.94 14.37 11.71
C GLY A 215 11.67 15.60 10.83
N VAL A 216 12.04 15.57 9.53
CA VAL A 216 11.76 16.64 8.57
C VAL A 216 10.58 16.25 7.69
N ALA A 217 9.63 17.16 7.49
CA ALA A 217 8.51 16.97 6.58
C ALA A 217 9.03 16.82 5.13
N ILE A 218 8.47 15.87 4.36
CA ILE A 218 8.90 15.62 2.98
C ILE A 218 8.64 16.81 2.07
N ASP A 219 7.65 17.64 2.41
CA ASP A 219 7.31 18.84 1.64
C ASP A 219 8.45 19.88 1.60
N ASP A 220 9.44 19.78 2.52
CA ASP A 220 10.63 20.64 2.60
C ASP A 220 11.83 20.07 1.85
N LEU A 221 11.70 18.87 1.21
CA LEU A 221 12.77 18.23 0.46
C LEU A 221 12.63 18.54 -1.02
N ASP A 222 13.77 18.77 -1.68
CA ASP A 222 13.84 18.96 -3.12
C ASP A 222 13.30 17.71 -3.83
N ASP A 223 12.15 17.83 -4.49
CA ASP A 223 11.35 16.74 -5.11
C ASP A 223 12.15 15.89 -6.11
N HIS A 224 13.26 16.45 -6.63
CA HIS A 224 14.12 15.79 -7.61
C HIS A 224 15.04 14.69 -7.03
N THR A 225 15.12 14.55 -5.71
CA THR A 225 16.06 13.64 -5.07
C THR A 225 15.42 12.42 -4.42
N LEU A 226 14.08 12.38 -4.27
CA LEU A 226 13.38 11.31 -3.58
C LEU A 226 13.38 10.00 -4.38
N ARG A 227 13.64 8.88 -3.70
CA ARG A 227 13.76 7.54 -4.28
C ARG A 227 12.78 6.57 -3.65
N VAL A 228 12.48 5.46 -4.31
CA VAL A 228 11.58 4.41 -3.79
C VAL A 228 12.00 3.98 -2.39
N LYS A 229 13.30 3.79 -2.14
CA LYS A 229 13.83 3.38 -0.83
C LYS A 229 13.54 4.36 0.32
N ASP A 230 13.32 5.63 0.01
CA ASP A 230 13.00 6.66 1.01
C ASP A 230 11.55 6.51 1.51
N PHE A 231 10.69 5.86 0.73
CA PHE A 231 9.28 5.64 1.03
C PHE A 231 8.91 4.20 1.36
N SER A 232 9.70 3.23 0.88
CA SER A 232 9.43 1.81 1.11
C SER A 232 9.74 1.41 2.54
N ARG A 233 8.71 1.00 3.28
CA ARG A 233 8.85 0.42 4.60
C ARG A 233 9.46 -0.97 4.54
N LEU A 234 9.12 -1.74 3.49
CA LEU A 234 9.70 -3.07 3.26
C LEU A 234 11.23 -3.00 3.15
N TRP A 235 11.77 -1.95 2.54
CA TRP A 235 13.22 -1.73 2.43
C TRP A 235 13.92 -1.64 3.78
N GLN A 236 13.22 -1.21 4.82
CA GLN A 236 13.80 -1.05 6.16
C GLN A 236 14.07 -2.39 6.86
N TYR A 237 13.45 -3.50 6.38
CA TYR A 237 13.71 -4.85 6.89
C TYR A 237 15.02 -5.48 6.38
N ARG A 238 15.69 -4.87 5.40
CA ARG A 238 16.91 -5.42 4.83
C ARG A 238 17.99 -5.63 5.89
N ASN A 239 18.78 -6.67 5.71
CA ASN A 239 19.92 -7.01 6.57
C ASN A 239 19.57 -7.19 8.06
N GLY A 240 18.35 -7.63 8.38
CA GLY A 240 17.88 -7.81 9.75
C GLY A 240 17.42 -6.53 10.43
N GLY A 241 17.24 -5.44 9.67
CA GLY A 241 16.62 -4.23 10.17
C GLY A 241 15.16 -4.45 10.57
N SER A 242 14.63 -3.56 11.39
CA SER A 242 13.21 -3.49 11.71
C SER A 242 12.78 -2.03 11.65
N PRO A 243 11.73 -1.72 10.86
CA PRO A 243 11.18 -0.37 10.86
C PRO A 243 10.66 -0.03 12.25
N GLU A 244 10.95 1.18 12.70
CA GLU A 244 10.44 1.67 13.97
C GLU A 244 8.90 1.65 13.96
N SER A 245 8.31 1.15 15.04
CA SER A 245 6.88 1.26 15.28
C SER A 245 6.58 2.75 15.43
N GLN A 246 5.57 3.28 14.71
CA GLN A 246 5.10 4.63 15.00
C GLN A 246 4.63 4.63 16.45
N LYS A 247 5.38 5.27 17.32
CA LYS A 247 4.94 5.53 18.69
C LYS A 247 3.64 6.33 18.55
N THR A 248 2.54 5.73 18.97
CA THR A 248 1.27 6.42 19.15
C THR A 248 1.49 7.51 20.20
N ALA A 249 1.61 8.75 19.75
CA ALA A 249 1.56 9.92 20.61
C ALA A 249 0.12 10.23 20.99
#